data_d07f58d2c9e58c6022b65935e4e4484c
#
_entry.id   d07f58d2c9e58c6022b65935e4e4484c
#
_cell.length_a   1.000
_cell.length_b   1.000
_cell.length_c   1.000
_cell.angle_alpha   90.00
_cell.angle_beta   90.00
_cell.angle_gamma   90.00
#
_symmetry.space_group_name_H-M   'P 1'
#
loop_
_entity.id
_entity.type
_entity.pdbx_description
1 polymer ?
#
loop_
_entity_poly.entity_id
_entity_poly.type
_entity_poly.pdbx_seq_one_letter_code
_entity_poly.pdbx_strand_id
1 'polypeptide(L)'
;MKDFLKQLLETHTPSGYERLGNIRELTQNVLSRTQYVDNIGNLYFEKGSNDENSVKIFISAHYDENALQVVKITNEGLLHIVNLGGLDRKTIEGSHVFVISDHWDTDNVTQKKLIPGIIGKKPIHKETNDEREKVDEYDKMLVDIGASSKEEVAELGIHIGSVIVFKKDINMAFGTKKDRIVANALDDKIGIFAVTSAFNELDESVLSAKKIKVILGWLSQEEVGLRGAMIASNRIQPDISIDVDVTFDTSKCTAISNEKHGDMELGKGVVIEYGPHTNYTLIGDLKDVANKFALPYQESVAKAGGNNCSAIQLNSKDCATAHLGIPLRNMHTQVEMVHKDDVNACADLIKLYIENMI
;
A
#
# COMPACT_ATOMS: atom_id res chain seq x y z
N MET A 1 -4.23 15.44 9.88
CA MET A 1 -4.31 14.04 9.39
C MET A 1 -5.23 13.84 8.17
N LYS A 2 -6.50 14.32 8.13
CA LYS A 2 -7.39 14.11 6.94
C LYS A 2 -6.80 14.63 5.63
N ASP A 3 -6.18 15.80 5.66
CA ASP A 3 -5.53 16.39 4.47
C ASP A 3 -4.31 15.55 4.04
N PHE A 4 -3.58 14.97 5.00
CA PHE A 4 -2.47 14.07 4.73
C PHE A 4 -2.93 12.81 3.98
N LEU A 5 -3.96 12.12 4.47
CA LEU A 5 -4.48 10.94 3.76
C LEU A 5 -4.91 11.27 2.34
N LYS A 6 -5.61 12.40 2.15
CA LYS A 6 -6.02 12.81 0.81
C LYS A 6 -4.82 13.05 -0.10
N GLN A 7 -3.80 13.79 0.36
CA GLN A 7 -2.57 14.03 -0.39
C GLN A 7 -1.82 12.73 -0.71
N LEU A 8 -1.76 11.80 0.26
CA LEU A 8 -1.15 10.49 0.07
C LEU A 8 -1.85 9.68 -1.02
N LEU A 9 -3.19 9.67 -1.03
CA LEU A 9 -3.99 9.01 -2.05
C LEU A 9 -3.87 9.69 -3.43
N GLU A 10 -3.71 11.01 -3.49
CA GLU A 10 -3.48 11.76 -4.73
C GLU A 10 -2.10 11.49 -5.35
N THR A 11 -1.14 11.02 -4.55
CA THR A 11 0.23 10.77 -5.00
C THR A 11 0.32 9.43 -5.75
N HIS A 12 1.02 9.42 -6.88
CA HIS A 12 1.32 8.20 -7.62
C HIS A 12 2.68 7.62 -7.18
N THR A 13 2.67 6.39 -6.71
CA THR A 13 3.86 5.68 -6.19
C THR A 13 3.97 4.27 -6.77
N PRO A 14 4.09 4.14 -8.10
CA PRO A 14 4.12 2.83 -8.75
C PRO A 14 5.33 2.00 -8.29
N SER A 15 5.11 0.72 -8.05
CA SER A 15 6.11 -0.23 -7.51
C SER A 15 7.43 -0.21 -8.28
N GLY A 16 8.54 0.02 -7.57
CA GLY A 16 9.88 0.17 -8.14
C GLY A 16 10.19 1.57 -8.70
N TYR A 17 9.19 2.44 -8.76
CA TYR A 17 9.27 3.80 -9.29
C TYR A 17 8.65 4.83 -8.33
N GLU A 18 8.57 4.52 -7.05
CA GLU A 18 7.89 5.31 -6.02
C GLU A 18 8.45 6.73 -5.89
N ARG A 19 9.73 6.92 -6.24
CA ARG A 19 10.37 8.25 -6.27
C ARG A 19 9.70 9.22 -7.23
N LEU A 20 8.90 8.69 -8.17
CA LEU A 20 8.09 9.49 -9.08
C LEU A 20 7.01 10.30 -8.33
N GLY A 21 6.62 9.92 -7.14
CA GLY A 21 5.51 10.49 -6.39
C GLY A 21 5.81 11.67 -5.47
N ASN A 22 7.02 12.24 -5.43
CA ASN A 22 7.37 13.34 -4.51
C ASN A 22 7.05 13.06 -3.03
N ILE A 23 7.09 11.80 -2.64
CA ILE A 23 6.65 11.33 -1.32
C ILE A 23 7.44 11.99 -0.16
N ARG A 24 8.68 12.41 -0.42
CA ARG A 24 9.52 13.10 0.56
C ARG A 24 8.93 14.43 1.01
N GLU A 25 8.36 15.21 0.09
CA GLU A 25 7.74 16.49 0.40
C GLU A 25 6.52 16.28 1.28
N LEU A 26 5.71 15.25 0.96
CA LEU A 26 4.55 14.88 1.75
C LEU A 26 4.94 14.50 3.18
N THR A 27 6.02 13.73 3.37
CA THR A 27 6.47 13.31 4.70
C THR A 27 6.99 14.45 5.56
N GLN A 28 7.64 15.46 4.99
CA GLN A 28 8.15 16.62 5.72
C GLN A 28 7.04 17.41 6.40
N ASN A 29 5.85 17.45 5.84
CA ASN A 29 4.70 18.16 6.39
C ASN A 29 4.00 17.39 7.53
N VAL A 30 4.22 16.09 7.64
CA VAL A 30 3.50 15.19 8.57
C VAL A 30 4.40 14.63 9.66
N LEU A 31 5.66 14.41 9.34
CA LEU A 31 6.66 13.79 10.23
C LEU A 31 7.80 14.80 10.46
N SER A 32 7.77 15.48 11.60
CA SER A 32 8.76 16.51 11.99
C SER A 32 10.11 15.93 12.43
N ARG A 33 10.56 14.80 11.84
CA ARG A 33 11.74 14.05 12.30
C ARG A 33 12.72 13.76 11.19
N THR A 34 13.94 13.35 11.58
CA THR A 34 14.99 12.96 10.64
C THR A 34 14.52 11.78 9.82
N GLN A 35 14.41 12.02 8.53
CA GLN A 35 14.05 11.02 7.55
C GLN A 35 15.33 10.40 6.97
N TYR A 36 15.38 9.09 6.94
CA TYR A 36 16.38 8.36 6.19
C TYR A 36 15.69 7.62 5.04
N VAL A 37 16.30 7.61 3.87
CA VAL A 37 15.80 6.90 2.68
C VAL A 37 16.88 5.97 2.18
N ASP A 38 16.57 4.70 1.99
CA ASP A 38 17.52 3.75 1.40
C ASP A 38 17.50 3.77 -0.14
N ASN A 39 18.35 2.94 -0.74
CA ASN A 39 18.54 2.96 -2.20
C ASN A 39 17.34 2.43 -2.99
N ILE A 40 16.51 1.58 -2.40
CA ILE A 40 15.29 1.09 -3.07
C ILE A 40 14.07 1.95 -2.81
N GLY A 41 14.17 2.95 -1.93
CA GLY A 41 13.11 3.91 -1.70
C GLY A 41 12.39 3.78 -0.37
N ASN A 42 12.70 2.81 0.50
CA ASN A 42 12.12 2.78 1.84
C ASN A 42 12.44 4.07 2.60
N LEU A 43 11.45 4.56 3.36
CA LEU A 43 11.60 5.73 4.21
C LEU A 43 11.50 5.29 5.67
N TYR A 44 12.38 5.83 6.51
CA TYR A 44 12.45 5.49 7.93
C TYR A 44 12.40 6.74 8.80
N PHE A 45 11.70 6.63 9.92
CA PHE A 45 11.57 7.68 10.93
C PHE A 45 11.76 7.05 12.31
N GLU A 46 12.44 7.73 13.22
CA GLU A 46 12.76 7.18 14.54
C GLU A 46 12.20 8.06 15.66
N LYS A 47 11.76 7.44 16.75
CA LYS A 47 11.24 8.08 17.94
C LYS A 47 11.58 7.29 19.20
N GLY A 48 11.78 7.96 20.33
CA GLY A 48 12.00 7.34 21.62
C GLY A 48 13.48 7.25 22.04
N SER A 49 13.85 6.16 22.72
CA SER A 49 15.15 6.02 23.36
C SER A 49 16.31 5.86 22.37
N ASN A 50 17.45 6.50 22.70
CA ASN A 50 18.72 6.32 22.00
C ASN A 50 19.71 5.39 22.75
N ASP A 51 19.26 4.71 23.83
CA ASP A 51 20.07 3.71 24.54
C ASP A 51 20.31 2.51 23.61
N GLU A 52 21.55 2.03 23.52
CA GLU A 52 21.90 0.87 22.68
C GLU A 52 21.18 -0.42 23.07
N ASN A 53 20.74 -0.52 24.34
CA ASN A 53 19.97 -1.66 24.85
C ASN A 53 18.45 -1.44 24.78
N SER A 54 17.98 -0.45 24.03
CA SER A 54 16.55 -0.23 23.85
C SER A 54 15.90 -1.35 23.01
N VAL A 55 14.69 -1.73 23.42
CA VAL A 55 13.84 -2.59 22.59
C VAL A 55 13.49 -1.85 21.31
N LYS A 56 13.83 -2.43 20.17
CA LYS A 56 13.53 -1.88 18.85
C LYS A 56 12.20 -2.40 18.36
N ILE A 57 11.24 -1.52 18.20
CA ILE A 57 9.94 -1.83 17.61
C ILE A 57 9.88 -1.24 16.21
N PHE A 58 9.66 -2.08 15.21
CA PHE A 58 9.47 -1.68 13.83
C PHE A 58 7.98 -1.71 13.50
N ILE A 59 7.40 -0.56 13.16
CA ILE A 59 6.03 -0.47 12.64
C ILE A 59 6.10 -0.11 11.16
N SER A 60 5.42 -0.86 10.31
CA SER A 60 5.55 -0.71 8.86
C SER A 60 4.23 -0.87 8.11
N ALA A 61 4.21 -0.32 6.92
CA ALA A 61 3.21 -0.49 5.89
C ALA A 61 3.87 -0.21 4.54
N HIS A 62 3.27 -0.61 3.41
CA HIS A 62 3.84 -0.29 2.12
C HIS A 62 3.14 0.91 1.46
N TYR A 63 3.91 1.69 0.70
CA TYR A 63 3.39 2.88 0.04
C TYR A 63 3.41 2.80 -1.49
N ASP A 64 3.99 1.72 -2.01
CA ASP A 64 3.91 1.44 -3.44
C ASP A 64 2.51 1.00 -3.86
N GLU A 65 2.22 1.14 -5.14
CA GLU A 65 0.93 0.81 -5.72
C GLU A 65 1.10 0.05 -7.03
N ASN A 66 0.17 -0.81 -7.34
CA ASN A 66 0.07 -1.53 -8.60
C ASN A 66 -0.02 -0.56 -9.78
N ALA A 67 0.69 -0.87 -10.86
CA ALA A 67 0.80 -0.03 -12.04
C ALA A 67 0.94 -0.86 -13.33
N LEU A 68 1.12 -0.17 -14.45
CA LEU A 68 1.45 -0.76 -15.74
C LEU A 68 2.74 -0.15 -16.28
N GLN A 69 3.37 -0.82 -17.24
CA GLN A 69 4.60 -0.33 -17.86
C GLN A 69 4.57 -0.55 -19.38
N VAL A 70 5.11 0.40 -20.13
CA VAL A 70 5.21 0.33 -21.59
C VAL A 70 6.29 -0.66 -22.00
N VAL A 71 5.94 -1.67 -22.79
CA VAL A 71 6.89 -2.66 -23.35
C VAL A 71 7.16 -2.46 -24.81
N LYS A 72 6.24 -1.83 -25.55
CA LYS A 72 6.40 -1.59 -26.99
C LYS A 72 5.52 -0.41 -27.42
N ILE A 73 6.01 0.38 -28.37
CA ILE A 73 5.26 1.47 -29.02
C ILE A 73 5.05 1.09 -30.47
N THR A 74 3.80 1.14 -30.93
CA THR A 74 3.45 0.85 -32.32
C THR A 74 3.80 2.03 -33.23
N ASN A 75 3.84 1.80 -34.54
CA ASN A 75 4.06 2.89 -35.50
C ASN A 75 2.92 3.92 -35.48
N GLU A 76 1.72 3.50 -35.08
CA GLU A 76 0.52 4.33 -34.96
C GLU A 76 0.42 5.08 -33.64
N GLY A 77 1.41 4.95 -32.74
CA GLY A 77 1.46 5.66 -31.46
C GLY A 77 0.74 4.97 -30.30
N LEU A 78 0.29 3.72 -30.45
CA LEU A 78 -0.32 2.97 -29.36
C LEU A 78 0.75 2.27 -28.50
N LEU A 79 0.46 2.09 -27.20
CA LEU A 79 1.40 1.53 -26.23
C LEU A 79 0.96 0.12 -25.81
N HIS A 80 1.81 -0.89 -26.04
CA HIS A 80 1.65 -2.20 -25.42
C HIS A 80 2.15 -2.15 -23.98
N ILE A 81 1.50 -2.89 -23.09
CA ILE A 81 1.70 -2.81 -21.64
C ILE A 81 1.99 -4.16 -21.00
N VAL A 82 2.61 -4.11 -19.83
CA VAL A 82 2.73 -5.20 -18.88
C VAL A 82 2.37 -4.67 -17.49
N ASN A 83 1.95 -5.55 -16.59
CA ASN A 83 1.65 -5.17 -15.22
C ASN A 83 2.93 -5.02 -14.36
N LEU A 84 2.86 -4.11 -13.40
CA LEU A 84 3.73 -4.00 -12.24
C LEU A 84 2.87 -4.28 -11.01
N GLY A 85 3.06 -5.44 -10.38
CA GLY A 85 2.21 -5.95 -9.31
C GLY A 85 0.95 -6.66 -9.80
N GLY A 86 0.07 -6.98 -8.88
CA GLY A 86 -1.14 -7.77 -9.15
C GLY A 86 -2.35 -6.88 -9.46
N LEU A 87 -2.83 -6.86 -10.69
CA LEU A 87 -4.03 -6.13 -11.11
C LEU A 87 -5.10 -7.09 -11.64
N ASP A 88 -6.36 -6.83 -11.30
CA ASP A 88 -7.46 -7.59 -11.89
C ASP A 88 -7.72 -7.13 -13.33
N ARG A 89 -7.29 -7.94 -14.30
CA ARG A 89 -7.44 -7.67 -15.74
C ARG A 89 -8.88 -7.38 -16.17
N LYS A 90 -9.88 -7.88 -15.44
CA LYS A 90 -11.29 -7.65 -15.77
C LYS A 90 -11.70 -6.19 -15.56
N THR A 91 -10.98 -5.44 -14.73
CA THR A 91 -11.30 -4.06 -14.37
C THR A 91 -10.45 -3.02 -15.11
N ILE A 92 -9.47 -3.45 -15.90
CA ILE A 92 -8.49 -2.55 -16.53
C ILE A 92 -9.01 -1.93 -17.83
N GLU A 93 -9.66 -2.72 -18.69
CA GLU A 93 -10.21 -2.21 -19.95
C GLU A 93 -11.27 -1.13 -19.70
N GLY A 94 -11.18 -0.05 -20.46
CA GLY A 94 -12.04 1.13 -20.29
C GLY A 94 -11.56 2.13 -19.23
N SER A 95 -10.40 1.86 -18.59
CA SER A 95 -9.86 2.74 -17.57
C SER A 95 -9.17 3.97 -18.16
N HIS A 96 -9.28 5.09 -17.43
CA HIS A 96 -8.45 6.27 -17.62
C HIS A 96 -7.13 6.12 -16.90
N VAL A 97 -6.04 6.44 -17.58
CA VAL A 97 -4.69 6.33 -17.06
C VAL A 97 -3.88 7.60 -17.32
N PHE A 98 -2.73 7.69 -16.66
CA PHE A 98 -1.69 8.64 -17.00
C PHE A 98 -0.40 7.90 -17.31
N VAL A 99 0.22 8.21 -18.44
CA VAL A 99 1.59 7.79 -18.72
C VAL A 99 2.52 8.84 -18.12
N ILE A 100 3.41 8.40 -17.26
CA ILE A 100 4.42 9.28 -16.66
C ILE A 100 5.52 9.50 -17.68
N SER A 101 5.61 10.73 -18.17
CA SER A 101 6.65 11.17 -19.07
C SER A 101 7.88 11.54 -18.27
N ASP A 102 9.01 10.91 -18.52
CA ASP A 102 10.30 11.37 -18.03
C ASP A 102 11.16 11.81 -19.21
N HIS A 103 11.32 13.11 -19.30
CA HIS A 103 12.54 13.58 -19.93
C HIS A 103 13.67 13.23 -18.97
N TRP A 104 14.55 12.31 -19.34
CA TRP A 104 15.77 11.97 -18.62
C TRP A 104 16.70 13.19 -18.50
N ASP A 105 16.22 14.23 -17.87
CA ASP A 105 17.08 15.29 -17.37
C ASP A 105 17.46 14.90 -15.95
N THR A 106 18.67 14.40 -15.80
CA THR A 106 19.21 13.80 -14.58
C THR A 106 19.17 14.72 -13.37
N ASP A 107 18.90 16.00 -13.55
CA ASP A 107 19.00 17.02 -12.50
C ASP A 107 17.64 17.60 -12.03
N ASN A 108 16.52 17.33 -12.73
CA ASN A 108 15.22 17.91 -12.39
C ASN A 108 14.08 16.88 -12.39
N VAL A 109 13.93 16.14 -11.28
CA VAL A 109 12.78 15.29 -10.95
C VAL A 109 11.44 16.05 -10.96
N THR A 110 11.46 17.37 -11.06
CA THR A 110 10.31 18.28 -10.95
C THR A 110 9.51 18.52 -12.22
N GLN A 111 9.91 17.98 -13.38
CA GLN A 111 9.23 18.24 -14.66
C GLN A 111 8.48 17.02 -15.24
N LYS A 112 8.09 16.08 -14.41
CA LYS A 112 7.26 14.96 -14.86
C LYS A 112 5.91 15.45 -15.32
N LYS A 113 5.54 15.06 -16.52
CA LYS A 113 4.18 15.30 -17.04
C LYS A 113 3.37 14.03 -16.95
N LEU A 114 2.16 14.15 -16.48
CA LEU A 114 1.15 13.09 -16.56
C LEU A 114 0.42 13.24 -17.90
N ILE A 115 0.74 12.38 -18.86
CA ILE A 115 0.10 12.36 -20.17
C ILE A 115 -1.17 11.53 -20.07
N PRO A 116 -2.35 12.11 -20.28
CA PRO A 116 -3.62 11.37 -20.22
C PRO A 116 -3.66 10.27 -21.29
N GLY A 117 -4.19 9.11 -20.91
CA GLY A 117 -4.43 8.00 -21.81
C GLY A 117 -5.65 7.18 -21.41
N ILE A 118 -6.07 6.31 -22.26
CA ILE A 118 -7.14 5.35 -22.03
C ILE A 118 -6.67 3.94 -22.39
N ILE A 119 -7.15 2.95 -21.65
CA ILE A 119 -6.98 1.55 -22.05
C ILE A 119 -8.19 1.19 -22.90
N GLY A 120 -7.96 1.02 -24.20
CA GLY A 120 -9.01 0.73 -25.16
C GLY A 120 -9.57 -0.68 -25.02
N LYS A 121 -10.76 -0.89 -25.57
CA LYS A 121 -11.37 -2.21 -25.70
C LYS A 121 -12.00 -2.36 -27.09
N LYS A 122 -11.93 -3.58 -27.65
CA LYS A 122 -12.67 -3.92 -28.88
C LYS A 122 -14.17 -3.74 -28.64
N PRO A 123 -14.89 -3.04 -29.54
CA PRO A 123 -16.35 -2.88 -29.38
C PRO A 123 -17.07 -4.22 -29.32
N ILE A 124 -17.96 -4.40 -28.34
CA ILE A 124 -18.69 -5.66 -28.10
C ILE A 124 -19.41 -6.22 -29.36
N HIS A 125 -19.86 -5.33 -30.27
CA HIS A 125 -20.50 -5.73 -31.52
C HIS A 125 -19.55 -6.37 -32.56
N LYS A 126 -18.25 -6.26 -32.32
CA LYS A 126 -17.19 -6.82 -33.16
C LYS A 126 -16.48 -8.00 -32.51
N GLU A 127 -16.81 -8.33 -31.27
CA GLU A 127 -16.30 -9.50 -30.57
C GLU A 127 -17.06 -10.76 -31.00
N THR A 128 -16.34 -11.86 -31.13
CA THR A 128 -16.93 -13.21 -31.23
C THR A 128 -17.47 -13.65 -29.86
N ASN A 129 -18.28 -14.71 -29.83
CA ASN A 129 -18.79 -15.25 -28.57
C ASN A 129 -17.63 -15.67 -27.63
N ASP A 130 -16.61 -16.32 -28.19
CA ASP A 130 -15.43 -16.76 -27.43
C ASP A 130 -14.62 -15.59 -26.83
N GLU A 131 -14.52 -14.48 -27.56
CA GLU A 131 -13.83 -13.28 -27.07
C GLU A 131 -14.59 -12.62 -25.90
N ARG A 132 -15.93 -12.64 -25.92
CA ARG A 132 -16.76 -12.07 -24.83
C ARG A 132 -16.64 -12.83 -23.52
N GLU A 133 -16.32 -14.12 -23.58
CA GLU A 133 -16.18 -14.96 -22.37
C GLU A 133 -14.75 -14.95 -21.82
N LYS A 134 -13.78 -14.41 -22.55
CA LYS A 134 -12.36 -14.35 -22.16
C LYS A 134 -11.96 -12.98 -21.66
N VAL A 135 -11.07 -12.98 -20.69
CA VAL A 135 -10.37 -11.77 -20.25
C VAL A 135 -9.08 -11.66 -21.05
N ASP A 136 -8.87 -10.52 -21.67
CA ASP A 136 -7.66 -10.30 -22.46
C ASP A 136 -6.40 -10.31 -21.58
N GLU A 137 -5.31 -10.85 -22.13
CA GLU A 137 -4.00 -10.76 -21.52
C GLU A 137 -3.44 -9.34 -21.71
N TYR A 138 -2.51 -8.92 -20.85
CA TYR A 138 -1.93 -7.56 -20.91
C TYR A 138 -1.31 -7.22 -22.26
N ASP A 139 -0.73 -8.19 -22.96
CA ASP A 139 -0.11 -8.02 -24.27
C ASP A 139 -1.09 -7.66 -25.39
N LYS A 140 -2.40 -7.88 -25.17
CA LYS A 140 -3.49 -7.51 -26.06
C LYS A 140 -4.11 -6.17 -25.73
N MET A 141 -3.91 -5.68 -24.51
CA MET A 141 -4.40 -4.38 -24.07
C MET A 141 -3.50 -3.28 -24.60
N LEU A 142 -4.09 -2.23 -25.14
CA LEU A 142 -3.37 -1.09 -25.68
C LEU A 142 -3.77 0.18 -24.96
N VAL A 143 -2.78 1.00 -24.65
CA VAL A 143 -3.02 2.35 -24.17
C VAL A 143 -2.93 3.33 -25.32
N ASP A 144 -3.99 4.12 -25.49
CA ASP A 144 -4.10 5.20 -26.45
C ASP A 144 -3.93 6.53 -25.71
N ILE A 145 -2.98 7.33 -26.14
CA ILE A 145 -2.69 8.69 -25.61
C ILE A 145 -3.03 9.79 -26.63
N GLY A 146 -3.69 9.42 -27.74
CA GLY A 146 -4.05 10.33 -28.83
C GLY A 146 -2.89 10.68 -29.77
N ALA A 147 -1.76 9.99 -29.68
CA ALA A 147 -0.62 10.13 -30.61
C ALA A 147 -0.92 9.39 -31.91
N SER A 148 -0.41 9.91 -33.03
CA SER A 148 -0.60 9.36 -34.37
C SER A 148 0.63 8.64 -34.93
N SER A 149 1.77 8.73 -34.22
CA SER A 149 3.01 8.06 -34.61
C SER A 149 3.91 7.77 -33.40
N LYS A 150 4.88 6.89 -33.62
CA LYS A 150 5.91 6.57 -32.63
C LYS A 150 6.80 7.79 -32.32
N GLU A 151 7.05 8.63 -33.31
CA GLU A 151 7.83 9.86 -33.18
C GLU A 151 7.13 10.85 -32.24
N GLU A 152 5.81 11.04 -32.42
CA GLU A 152 5.00 11.90 -31.54
C GLU A 152 4.99 11.39 -30.09
N VAL A 153 4.94 10.08 -29.86
CA VAL A 153 5.09 9.47 -28.53
C VAL A 153 6.44 9.80 -27.92
N ALA A 154 7.51 9.73 -28.69
CA ALA A 154 8.86 10.04 -28.23
C ALA A 154 9.03 11.55 -27.89
N GLU A 155 8.41 12.44 -28.66
CA GLU A 155 8.39 13.89 -28.40
C GLU A 155 7.66 14.22 -27.09
N LEU A 156 6.69 13.40 -26.67
CA LEU A 156 6.04 13.50 -25.36
C LEU A 156 6.92 13.00 -24.21
N GLY A 157 8.13 12.46 -24.49
CA GLY A 157 9.02 11.90 -23.49
C GLY A 157 8.60 10.51 -22.99
N ILE A 158 7.83 9.77 -23.79
CA ILE A 158 7.39 8.40 -23.49
C ILE A 158 8.29 7.42 -24.25
N HIS A 159 8.73 6.39 -23.55
CA HIS A 159 9.64 5.38 -24.05
C HIS A 159 9.30 3.97 -23.51
N ILE A 160 9.98 2.96 -23.97
CA ILE A 160 9.92 1.62 -23.39
C ILE A 160 10.40 1.72 -21.93
N GLY A 161 9.60 1.23 -20.99
CA GLY A 161 9.84 1.34 -19.56
C GLY A 161 9.11 2.52 -18.90
N SER A 162 8.48 3.44 -19.65
CA SER A 162 7.62 4.47 -19.05
C SER A 162 6.49 3.83 -18.25
N VAL A 163 6.22 4.38 -17.07
CA VAL A 163 5.23 3.84 -16.14
C VAL A 163 3.87 4.46 -16.40
N ILE A 164 2.84 3.65 -16.22
CA ILE A 164 1.44 4.04 -16.42
C ILE A 164 0.69 3.81 -15.12
N VAL A 165 0.01 4.85 -14.64
CA VAL A 165 -0.78 4.82 -13.41
C VAL A 165 -2.24 5.12 -13.69
N PHE A 166 -3.14 4.59 -12.87
CA PHE A 166 -4.57 4.86 -13.01
C PHE A 166 -4.90 6.28 -12.57
N LYS A 167 -5.87 6.89 -13.26
CA LYS A 167 -6.43 8.17 -12.83
C LYS A 167 -7.08 8.01 -11.46
N LYS A 168 -6.69 8.86 -10.52
CA LYS A 168 -7.24 8.83 -9.15
C LYS A 168 -8.67 9.38 -9.13
N ASP A 169 -9.59 8.63 -8.52
CA ASP A 169 -10.93 9.09 -8.14
C ASP A 169 -11.11 8.79 -6.65
N ILE A 170 -11.05 9.86 -5.84
CA ILE A 170 -10.97 9.73 -4.38
C ILE A 170 -12.25 10.28 -3.76
N ASN A 171 -13.00 9.42 -3.08
CA ASN A 171 -14.16 9.80 -2.30
C ASN A 171 -13.92 9.53 -0.80
N MET A 172 -13.59 10.60 -0.07
CA MET A 172 -13.29 10.55 1.37
C MET A 172 -14.54 10.45 2.27
N ALA A 173 -15.74 10.42 1.71
CA ALA A 173 -17.00 10.43 2.46
C ALA A 173 -18.09 9.60 1.75
N PHE A 174 -17.74 8.39 1.34
CA PHE A 174 -18.63 7.50 0.62
C PHE A 174 -19.69 6.87 1.54
N GLY A 175 -20.86 6.60 0.94
CA GLY A 175 -22.02 5.99 1.62
C GLY A 175 -22.91 7.00 2.34
N THR A 176 -24.07 6.54 2.79
CA THR A 176 -25.08 7.37 3.45
C THR A 176 -24.61 7.96 4.77
N LYS A 177 -23.75 7.23 5.50
CA LYS A 177 -23.14 7.67 6.76
C LYS A 177 -21.84 8.45 6.58
N LYS A 178 -21.29 8.50 5.34
CA LYS A 178 -20.02 9.16 5.01
C LYS A 178 -18.83 8.61 5.83
N ASP A 179 -18.91 7.35 6.24
CA ASP A 179 -17.96 6.65 7.10
C ASP A 179 -16.95 5.80 6.34
N ARG A 180 -17.06 5.75 5.01
CA ARG A 180 -16.18 4.99 4.12
C ARG A 180 -15.34 5.89 3.25
N ILE A 181 -14.22 5.34 2.80
CA ILE A 181 -13.33 5.93 1.80
C ILE A 181 -13.32 4.99 0.61
N VAL A 182 -13.43 5.56 -0.60
CA VAL A 182 -13.27 4.83 -1.86
C VAL A 182 -12.19 5.52 -2.66
N ALA A 183 -11.18 4.75 -3.05
CA ALA A 183 -10.10 5.21 -3.91
C ALA A 183 -9.38 4.00 -4.52
N ASN A 184 -8.51 4.21 -5.49
CA ASN A 184 -7.49 3.23 -5.84
C ASN A 184 -6.27 3.38 -4.92
N ALA A 185 -5.49 2.32 -4.75
CA ALA A 185 -4.30 2.28 -3.91
C ALA A 185 -4.58 2.64 -2.43
N LEU A 186 -5.78 2.26 -1.91
CA LEU A 186 -5.97 2.12 -0.47
C LEU A 186 -5.08 1.00 0.07
N ASP A 187 -4.84 -0.02 -0.73
CA ASP A 187 -3.77 -0.99 -0.63
C ASP A 187 -2.44 -0.33 -1.03
N ASP A 188 -1.46 -0.06 -0.13
CA ASP A 188 -1.65 -0.04 1.33
C ASP A 188 -1.39 1.37 1.90
N LYS A 189 -1.78 2.39 1.13
CA LYS A 189 -1.70 3.79 1.63
C LYS A 189 -2.54 4.02 2.86
N ILE A 190 -3.55 3.18 3.09
CA ILE A 190 -4.35 3.27 4.30
C ILE A 190 -3.58 2.74 5.52
N GLY A 191 -2.77 1.69 5.35
CA GLY A 191 -1.84 1.21 6.35
C GLY A 191 -0.76 2.25 6.66
N ILE A 192 -0.18 2.89 5.64
CA ILE A 192 0.74 4.04 5.82
C ILE A 192 0.10 5.13 6.69
N PHE A 193 -1.17 5.45 6.43
CA PHE A 193 -1.87 6.43 7.24
C PHE A 193 -2.04 5.97 8.69
N ALA A 194 -2.39 4.71 8.93
CA ALA A 194 -2.59 4.14 10.26
C ALA A 194 -1.29 4.12 11.07
N VAL A 195 -0.19 3.57 10.50
CA VAL A 195 1.11 3.51 11.20
C VAL A 195 1.70 4.90 11.45
N THR A 196 1.49 5.85 10.53
CA THR A 196 1.94 7.23 10.68
C THR A 196 1.15 7.95 11.77
N SER A 197 -0.17 7.72 11.85
CA SER A 197 -1.02 8.26 12.90
C SER A 197 -0.60 7.74 14.26
N ALA A 198 -0.42 6.42 14.41
CA ALA A 198 0.09 5.81 15.63
C ALA A 198 1.43 6.40 16.05
N PHE A 199 2.40 6.46 15.12
CA PHE A 199 3.74 6.97 15.39
C PHE A 199 3.74 8.43 15.88
N ASN A 200 2.93 9.28 15.24
CA ASN A 200 2.84 10.70 15.63
C ASN A 200 2.29 10.89 17.05
N GLU A 201 1.34 10.04 17.45
CA GLU A 201 0.67 10.12 18.74
C GLU A 201 1.42 9.45 19.90
N LEU A 202 2.49 8.68 19.64
CA LEU A 202 3.32 8.06 20.67
C LEU A 202 3.95 9.13 21.59
N ASP A 203 3.84 8.92 22.91
CA ASP A 203 4.46 9.79 23.92
C ASP A 203 5.96 9.46 24.06
N GLU A 204 6.80 10.40 23.66
CA GLU A 204 8.26 10.25 23.67
C GLU A 204 8.83 10.07 25.07
N SER A 205 8.18 10.65 26.09
CA SER A 205 8.59 10.49 27.48
C SER A 205 8.35 9.07 27.98
N VAL A 206 7.24 8.45 27.57
CA VAL A 206 6.92 7.04 27.87
C VAL A 206 7.92 6.12 27.18
N LEU A 207 8.20 6.34 25.89
CA LEU A 207 9.16 5.54 25.14
C LEU A 207 10.56 5.60 25.77
N SER A 208 11.02 6.79 26.13
CA SER A 208 12.32 6.99 26.74
C SER A 208 12.42 6.33 28.13
N ALA A 209 11.39 6.48 28.96
CA ALA A 209 11.35 5.88 30.29
C ALA A 209 11.37 4.34 30.25
N LYS A 210 10.75 3.75 29.22
CA LYS A 210 10.69 2.29 29.00
C LYS A 210 11.86 1.76 28.18
N LYS A 211 12.78 2.60 27.74
CA LYS A 211 13.88 2.24 26.81
C LYS A 211 13.36 1.58 25.53
N ILE A 212 12.35 2.17 24.92
CA ILE A 212 11.79 1.73 23.65
C ILE A 212 12.25 2.67 22.54
N LYS A 213 12.74 2.11 21.44
CA LYS A 213 13.01 2.81 20.19
C LYS A 213 12.02 2.35 19.14
N VAL A 214 11.16 3.24 18.68
CA VAL A 214 10.21 2.96 17.60
C VAL A 214 10.78 3.46 16.29
N ILE A 215 10.77 2.58 15.30
CA ILE A 215 11.14 2.87 13.92
C ILE A 215 9.90 2.70 13.07
N LEU A 216 9.46 3.77 12.43
CA LEU A 216 8.40 3.75 11.42
C LEU A 216 9.04 3.51 10.05
N GLY A 217 8.55 2.52 9.30
CA GLY A 217 8.93 2.24 7.92
C GLY A 217 7.78 2.45 6.95
N TRP A 218 8.00 3.30 5.94
CA TRP A 218 7.19 3.28 4.73
C TRP A 218 7.94 2.46 3.71
N LEU A 219 7.42 1.28 3.39
CA LEU A 219 8.12 0.28 2.59
C LEU A 219 7.76 0.39 1.12
N SER A 220 8.75 0.19 0.26
CA SER A 220 8.62 0.17 -1.18
C SER A 220 8.58 -1.25 -1.71
N GLN A 221 8.07 -1.44 -2.94
CA GLN A 221 8.17 -2.68 -3.70
C GLN A 221 7.59 -3.92 -2.98
N GLU A 222 6.53 -3.73 -2.21
CA GLU A 222 5.76 -4.83 -1.63
C GLU A 222 5.12 -5.66 -2.74
N GLU A 223 4.36 -5.01 -3.62
CA GLU A 223 3.53 -5.54 -4.69
C GLU A 223 4.31 -6.35 -5.76
N VAL A 224 5.62 -6.20 -5.78
CA VAL A 224 6.53 -6.90 -6.69
C VAL A 224 7.49 -7.85 -5.97
N GLY A 225 7.13 -8.29 -4.77
CA GLY A 225 7.80 -9.36 -4.04
C GLY A 225 8.45 -8.96 -2.72
N LEU A 226 7.82 -8.12 -1.89
CA LEU A 226 8.20 -7.82 -0.49
C LEU A 226 9.63 -7.27 -0.33
N ARG A 227 10.18 -6.65 -1.36
CA ARG A 227 11.61 -6.31 -1.44
C ARG A 227 12.01 -5.26 -0.41
N GLY A 228 11.12 -4.27 -0.19
CA GLY A 228 11.31 -3.24 0.81
C GLY A 228 11.46 -3.81 2.21
N ALA A 229 10.56 -4.72 2.58
CA ALA A 229 10.56 -5.38 3.87
C ALA A 229 11.82 -6.23 4.10
N MET A 230 12.29 -6.97 3.09
CA MET A 230 13.53 -7.75 3.17
C MET A 230 14.75 -6.88 3.48
N ILE A 231 14.85 -5.73 2.82
CA ILE A 231 15.98 -4.81 3.02
C ILE A 231 15.85 -4.09 4.36
N ALA A 232 14.64 -3.63 4.70
CA ALA A 232 14.37 -2.95 5.95
C ALA A 232 14.69 -3.82 7.18
N SER A 233 14.20 -5.05 7.21
CA SER A 233 14.41 -5.98 8.32
C SER A 233 15.88 -6.35 8.51
N ASN A 234 16.60 -6.62 7.42
CA ASN A 234 18.03 -6.89 7.45
C ASN A 234 18.83 -5.70 8.01
N ARG A 235 18.43 -4.48 7.67
CA ARG A 235 19.07 -3.26 8.13
C ARG A 235 18.76 -2.91 9.59
N ILE A 236 17.49 -2.99 9.99
CA ILE A 236 17.00 -2.54 11.29
C ILE A 236 17.30 -3.56 12.38
N GLN A 237 17.10 -4.85 12.07
CA GLN A 237 17.13 -5.96 13.02
C GLN A 237 16.26 -5.64 14.25
N PRO A 238 14.92 -5.56 14.09
CA PRO A 238 14.02 -5.24 15.18
C PRO A 238 13.84 -6.43 16.13
N ASP A 239 13.48 -6.14 17.40
CA ASP A 239 13.08 -7.14 18.38
C ASP A 239 11.59 -7.50 18.20
N ILE A 240 10.79 -6.49 17.85
CA ILE A 240 9.35 -6.62 17.58
C ILE A 240 9.03 -5.90 16.28
N SER A 241 8.19 -6.51 15.45
CA SER A 241 7.64 -5.85 14.26
C SER A 241 6.13 -5.98 14.21
N ILE A 242 5.45 -4.86 13.96
CA ILE A 242 4.03 -4.81 13.65
C ILE A 242 3.90 -4.26 12.25
N ASP A 243 3.50 -5.12 11.32
CA ASP A 243 3.25 -4.74 9.94
C ASP A 243 1.75 -4.54 9.71
N VAL A 244 1.40 -3.49 9.01
CA VAL A 244 0.02 -3.18 8.65
C VAL A 244 -0.14 -3.34 7.15
N ASP A 245 -1.22 -3.98 6.76
CA ASP A 245 -1.62 -4.13 5.38
C ASP A 245 -3.15 -4.22 5.32
N VAL A 246 -3.73 -4.30 4.14
CA VAL A 246 -5.16 -4.53 3.99
C VAL A 246 -5.49 -6.03 4.04
N THR A 247 -6.75 -6.36 4.34
CA THR A 247 -7.27 -7.72 4.29
C THR A 247 -8.68 -7.74 3.72
N PHE A 248 -9.22 -8.92 3.47
CA PHE A 248 -10.53 -9.07 2.82
C PHE A 248 -11.71 -8.73 3.74
N ASP A 249 -12.71 -8.03 3.21
CA ASP A 249 -14.05 -8.06 3.76
C ASP A 249 -14.75 -9.32 3.27
N THR A 250 -15.10 -10.22 4.19
CA THR A 250 -15.78 -11.49 3.88
C THR A 250 -17.29 -11.43 4.11
N SER A 251 -17.85 -10.23 4.28
CA SER A 251 -19.30 -10.05 4.40
C SER A 251 -20.04 -10.59 3.18
N LYS A 252 -21.30 -10.96 3.35
CA LYS A 252 -22.11 -11.62 2.30
C LYS A 252 -22.17 -10.87 0.98
N CYS A 253 -21.94 -9.56 0.99
CA CYS A 253 -21.96 -8.73 -0.24
C CYS A 253 -20.71 -8.84 -1.09
N THR A 254 -19.63 -9.47 -0.62
CA THR A 254 -18.36 -9.58 -1.36
C THR A 254 -18.19 -10.89 -2.12
N ALA A 255 -19.08 -11.87 -1.85
CA ALA A 255 -18.97 -13.23 -2.38
C ALA A 255 -17.66 -13.96 -2.01
N ILE A 256 -16.91 -13.46 -1.03
CA ILE A 256 -15.71 -14.12 -0.48
C ILE A 256 -16.16 -15.09 0.61
N SER A 257 -15.68 -16.33 0.58
CA SER A 257 -16.06 -17.36 1.54
C SER A 257 -15.50 -17.06 2.94
N ASN A 258 -16.37 -16.76 3.89
CA ASN A 258 -15.99 -16.61 5.29
C ASN A 258 -15.62 -17.94 5.96
N GLU A 259 -16.13 -19.07 5.48
CA GLU A 259 -15.72 -20.40 5.96
C GLU A 259 -14.23 -20.67 5.70
N LYS A 260 -13.69 -20.05 4.67
CA LYS A 260 -12.28 -20.20 4.28
C LYS A 260 -11.36 -19.18 4.94
N HIS A 261 -11.83 -17.95 5.11
CA HIS A 261 -11.01 -16.80 5.51
C HIS A 261 -11.35 -16.23 6.89
N GLY A 262 -12.44 -16.67 7.52
CA GLY A 262 -12.96 -16.10 8.76
C GLY A 262 -13.99 -14.99 8.52
N ASP A 263 -14.61 -14.53 9.58
CA ASP A 263 -15.60 -13.44 9.53
C ASP A 263 -14.90 -12.11 9.71
N MET A 264 -14.75 -11.37 8.61
CA MET A 264 -14.15 -10.03 8.60
C MET A 264 -15.08 -9.07 7.86
N GLU A 265 -15.46 -7.99 8.49
CA GLU A 265 -16.39 -7.00 7.94
C GLU A 265 -15.88 -5.57 8.12
N LEU A 266 -16.16 -4.71 7.15
CA LEU A 266 -15.95 -3.27 7.27
C LEU A 266 -16.70 -2.68 8.45
N GLY A 267 -16.03 -1.86 9.28
CA GLY A 267 -16.62 -1.18 10.43
C GLY A 267 -16.70 -2.04 11.69
N LYS A 268 -15.97 -3.17 11.73
CA LYS A 268 -15.90 -4.05 12.88
C LYS A 268 -14.54 -4.04 13.60
N GLY A 269 -13.65 -3.17 13.18
CA GLY A 269 -12.34 -2.99 13.75
C GLY A 269 -11.23 -3.65 12.94
N VAL A 270 -9.99 -3.42 13.40
CA VAL A 270 -8.78 -3.99 12.81
C VAL A 270 -8.78 -5.52 12.93
N VAL A 271 -8.19 -6.20 11.97
CA VAL A 271 -8.04 -7.67 11.99
C VAL A 271 -6.66 -8.03 12.56
N ILE A 272 -6.64 -8.82 13.61
CA ILE A 272 -5.42 -9.43 14.17
C ILE A 272 -5.26 -10.81 13.52
N GLU A 273 -4.20 -11.00 12.75
CA GLU A 273 -4.00 -12.21 11.96
C GLU A 273 -3.14 -13.24 12.69
N TYR A 274 -3.60 -14.48 12.71
CA TYR A 274 -2.82 -15.66 13.09
C TYR A 274 -2.21 -16.30 11.86
N GLY A 275 -0.96 -16.74 11.96
CA GLY A 275 -0.30 -17.43 10.87
C GLY A 275 1.11 -17.89 11.23
N PRO A 276 1.76 -18.66 10.36
CA PRO A 276 3.15 -19.09 10.60
C PRO A 276 4.15 -17.93 10.62
N HIS A 277 3.76 -16.80 10.11
CA HIS A 277 4.55 -15.56 10.06
C HIS A 277 4.26 -14.60 11.21
N THR A 278 3.46 -15.00 12.20
CA THR A 278 3.14 -14.18 13.38
C THR A 278 3.57 -14.87 14.67
N ASN A 279 3.97 -14.08 15.67
CA ASN A 279 4.34 -14.57 16.98
C ASN A 279 3.11 -14.68 17.89
N TYR A 280 2.82 -15.88 18.38
CA TYR A 280 1.63 -16.18 19.17
C TYR A 280 1.52 -15.34 20.46
N THR A 281 2.63 -15.09 21.16
CA THR A 281 2.64 -14.28 22.38
C THR A 281 2.31 -12.83 22.04
N LEU A 282 2.94 -12.27 21.02
CA LEU A 282 2.67 -10.89 20.57
C LEU A 282 1.21 -10.69 20.14
N ILE A 283 0.63 -11.67 19.46
CA ILE A 283 -0.82 -11.66 19.13
C ILE A 283 -1.67 -11.65 20.41
N GLY A 284 -1.30 -12.44 21.42
CA GLY A 284 -1.97 -12.43 22.73
C GLY A 284 -1.91 -11.06 23.38
N ASP A 285 -0.75 -10.45 23.44
CA ASP A 285 -0.53 -9.12 24.03
C ASP A 285 -1.34 -8.03 23.32
N LEU A 286 -1.41 -8.06 21.99
CA LEU A 286 -2.23 -7.13 21.19
C LEU A 286 -3.72 -7.28 21.53
N LYS A 287 -4.21 -8.51 21.65
CA LYS A 287 -5.61 -8.79 22.05
C LYS A 287 -5.90 -8.32 23.47
N ASP A 288 -4.99 -8.55 24.41
CA ASP A 288 -5.14 -8.10 25.79
C ASP A 288 -5.23 -6.58 25.87
N VAL A 289 -4.43 -5.87 25.09
CA VAL A 289 -4.51 -4.41 24.95
C VAL A 289 -5.84 -3.99 24.33
N ALA A 290 -6.26 -4.61 23.23
CA ALA A 290 -7.54 -4.31 22.59
C ALA A 290 -8.71 -4.48 23.58
N ASN A 291 -8.74 -5.58 24.32
CA ASN A 291 -9.77 -5.87 25.32
C ASN A 291 -9.71 -4.86 26.49
N LYS A 292 -8.52 -4.54 27.01
CA LYS A 292 -8.32 -3.59 28.11
C LYS A 292 -8.88 -2.21 27.81
N PHE A 293 -8.70 -1.76 26.57
CA PHE A 293 -9.13 -0.43 26.10
C PHE A 293 -10.44 -0.44 25.31
N ALA A 294 -11.12 -1.59 25.24
CA ALA A 294 -12.38 -1.77 24.51
C ALA A 294 -12.27 -1.34 23.02
N LEU A 295 -11.14 -1.59 22.39
CA LEU A 295 -10.96 -1.36 20.95
C LEU A 295 -11.65 -2.45 20.14
N PRO A 296 -12.38 -2.11 19.08
CA PRO A 296 -12.95 -3.11 18.20
C PRO A 296 -11.86 -3.81 17.39
N TYR A 297 -11.86 -5.14 17.40
CA TYR A 297 -10.98 -5.95 16.57
C TYR A 297 -11.69 -7.22 16.10
N GLN A 298 -11.13 -7.81 15.06
CA GLN A 298 -11.55 -9.07 14.46
C GLN A 298 -10.34 -10.00 14.39
N GLU A 299 -10.57 -11.28 14.11
CA GLU A 299 -9.52 -12.29 14.03
C GLU A 299 -9.58 -13.03 12.70
N SER A 300 -8.41 -13.32 12.13
CA SER A 300 -8.27 -14.12 10.92
C SER A 300 -7.15 -15.13 11.04
N VAL A 301 -7.13 -16.08 10.12
CA VAL A 301 -6.03 -17.06 10.01
C VAL A 301 -5.49 -17.08 8.59
N ALA A 302 -4.21 -16.77 8.43
CA ALA A 302 -3.51 -16.92 7.17
C ALA A 302 -2.77 -18.27 7.11
N LYS A 303 -2.93 -18.94 6.00
CA LYS A 303 -2.29 -20.23 5.75
C LYS A 303 -0.79 -20.10 5.44
N ALA A 304 -0.43 -19.00 4.81
CA ALA A 304 0.95 -18.61 4.49
C ALA A 304 0.98 -17.10 4.35
N GLY A 305 2.04 -16.44 4.79
CA GLY A 305 2.19 -14.99 4.64
C GLY A 305 2.56 -14.60 3.21
N GLY A 306 1.77 -13.70 2.62
CA GLY A 306 2.08 -13.03 1.36
C GLY A 306 2.28 -11.52 1.56
N ASN A 307 2.62 -11.08 2.77
CA ASN A 307 2.77 -9.68 3.19
C ASN A 307 4.18 -9.41 3.76
N ASN A 308 4.46 -8.16 4.04
CA ASN A 308 5.75 -7.72 4.58
C ASN A 308 6.12 -8.41 5.91
N CYS A 309 5.14 -8.74 6.76
CA CYS A 309 5.37 -9.44 8.03
C CYS A 309 6.17 -10.73 7.85
N SER A 310 5.86 -11.54 6.82
CA SER A 310 6.58 -12.77 6.51
C SER A 310 8.03 -12.51 6.06
N ALA A 311 8.24 -11.49 5.26
CA ALA A 311 9.58 -11.10 4.83
C ALA A 311 10.43 -10.58 6.00
N ILE A 312 9.84 -9.80 6.90
CA ILE A 312 10.51 -9.29 8.10
C ILE A 312 10.92 -10.44 9.02
N GLN A 313 10.02 -11.41 9.27
CA GLN A 313 10.34 -12.58 10.09
C GLN A 313 11.55 -13.36 9.55
N LEU A 314 11.56 -13.61 8.24
CA LEU A 314 12.61 -14.44 7.61
C LEU A 314 13.96 -13.73 7.48
N ASN A 315 14.00 -12.41 7.46
CA ASN A 315 15.22 -11.62 7.24
C ASN A 315 15.74 -10.93 8.52
N SER A 316 15.03 -11.03 9.64
CA SER A 316 15.50 -10.62 10.96
C SER A 316 16.19 -11.78 11.67
N LYS A 317 17.09 -11.47 12.63
CA LYS A 317 17.80 -12.51 13.39
C LYS A 317 16.89 -13.20 14.41
N ASP A 318 16.12 -12.39 15.15
CA ASP A 318 15.22 -12.86 16.21
C ASP A 318 14.16 -11.79 16.44
N CYS A 319 13.09 -11.81 15.67
CA CYS A 319 12.05 -10.79 15.68
C CYS A 319 10.68 -11.42 15.94
N ALA A 320 9.98 -10.95 16.98
CA ALA A 320 8.57 -11.24 17.16
C ALA A 320 7.75 -10.40 16.19
N THR A 321 7.01 -11.04 15.30
CA THR A 321 6.25 -10.38 14.24
C THR A 321 4.75 -10.50 14.46
N ALA A 322 4.00 -9.44 14.17
CA ALA A 322 2.54 -9.40 14.11
C ALA A 322 2.08 -8.70 12.82
N HIS A 323 0.96 -9.17 12.30
CA HIS A 323 0.28 -8.55 11.18
C HIS A 323 -1.09 -8.03 11.61
N LEU A 324 -1.38 -6.78 11.26
CA LEU A 324 -2.67 -6.12 11.47
C LEU A 324 -3.30 -5.80 10.12
N GLY A 325 -4.45 -6.42 9.83
CA GLY A 325 -5.17 -6.21 8.58
C GLY A 325 -6.25 -5.14 8.68
N ILE A 326 -6.32 -4.21 7.74
CA ILE A 326 -7.44 -3.28 7.61
C ILE A 326 -8.43 -3.88 6.60
N PRO A 327 -9.69 -4.19 7.01
CA PRO A 327 -10.66 -4.76 6.07
C PRO A 327 -10.89 -3.86 4.85
N LEU A 328 -10.81 -4.46 3.66
CA LEU A 328 -10.91 -3.77 2.37
C LEU A 328 -11.79 -4.55 1.40
N ARG A 329 -12.57 -3.85 0.59
CA ARG A 329 -13.32 -4.40 -0.56
C ARG A 329 -12.66 -4.02 -1.86
N ASN A 330 -12.84 -4.88 -2.86
CA ASN A 330 -12.42 -4.66 -4.24
C ASN A 330 -10.90 -4.45 -4.38
N MET A 331 -10.11 -5.20 -3.59
CA MET A 331 -8.64 -5.17 -3.63
C MET A 331 -8.10 -5.25 -5.05
N HIS A 332 -7.03 -4.51 -5.34
CA HIS A 332 -6.35 -4.45 -6.64
C HIS A 332 -7.24 -3.93 -7.79
N THR A 333 -8.20 -3.08 -7.47
CA THR A 333 -9.03 -2.37 -8.46
C THR A 333 -8.95 -0.85 -8.26
N GLN A 334 -9.58 -0.10 -9.17
CA GLN A 334 -9.62 1.36 -9.06
C GLN A 334 -10.67 1.87 -8.03
N VAL A 335 -11.43 0.98 -7.41
CA VAL A 335 -12.57 1.30 -6.53
C VAL A 335 -12.51 0.55 -5.19
N GLU A 336 -11.33 0.47 -4.62
CA GLU A 336 -11.13 -0.08 -3.28
C GLU A 336 -11.89 0.71 -2.24
N MET A 337 -12.33 0.03 -1.16
CA MET A 337 -13.17 0.63 -0.13
C MET A 337 -12.75 0.16 1.26
N VAL A 338 -12.58 1.10 2.19
CA VAL A 338 -12.34 0.85 3.62
C VAL A 338 -13.32 1.61 4.50
N HIS A 339 -13.42 1.21 5.77
CA HIS A 339 -14.16 1.95 6.80
C HIS A 339 -13.20 2.74 7.69
N LYS A 340 -13.53 4.01 7.98
CA LYS A 340 -12.68 4.91 8.76
C LYS A 340 -12.39 4.42 10.17
N ASP A 341 -13.38 3.80 10.82
CA ASP A 341 -13.24 3.32 12.19
C ASP A 341 -12.26 2.14 12.29
N ASP A 342 -12.15 1.30 11.25
CA ASP A 342 -11.18 0.20 11.22
C ASP A 342 -9.76 0.74 11.15
N VAL A 343 -9.54 1.80 10.37
CA VAL A 343 -8.25 2.48 10.25
C VAL A 343 -7.83 3.13 11.57
N ASN A 344 -8.78 3.79 12.24
CA ASN A 344 -8.53 4.40 13.55
C ASN A 344 -8.24 3.32 14.60
N ALA A 345 -9.01 2.21 14.62
CA ALA A 345 -8.78 1.10 15.53
C ALA A 345 -7.39 0.48 15.35
N CYS A 346 -6.89 0.39 14.10
CA CYS A 346 -5.53 -0.07 13.82
C CYS A 346 -4.48 0.87 14.43
N ALA A 347 -4.60 2.17 14.19
CA ALA A 347 -3.67 3.16 14.72
C ALA A 347 -3.67 3.19 16.26
N ASP A 348 -4.86 3.17 16.87
CA ASP A 348 -5.04 3.17 18.33
C ASP A 348 -4.44 1.90 18.97
N LEU A 349 -4.64 0.73 18.36
CA LEU A 349 -4.11 -0.53 18.87
C LEU A 349 -2.58 -0.52 18.88
N ILE A 350 -1.94 -0.08 17.80
CA ILE A 350 -0.47 0.04 17.72
C ILE A 350 0.05 0.96 18.81
N LYS A 351 -0.50 2.16 18.92
CA LYS A 351 -0.10 3.15 19.91
C LYS A 351 -0.23 2.59 21.34
N LEU A 352 -1.42 2.10 21.69
CA LEU A 352 -1.71 1.61 23.02
C LEU A 352 -0.88 0.38 23.38
N TYR A 353 -0.62 -0.50 22.44
CA TYR A 353 0.29 -1.63 22.65
C TYR A 353 1.68 -1.14 23.03
N ILE A 354 2.29 -0.27 22.23
CA ILE A 354 3.65 0.24 22.47
C ILE A 354 3.76 0.98 23.82
N GLU A 355 2.78 1.82 24.14
CA GLU A 355 2.78 2.60 25.37
C GLU A 355 2.50 1.76 26.62
N ASN A 356 1.84 0.59 26.50
CA ASN A 356 1.47 -0.28 27.62
C ASN A 356 2.34 -1.54 27.76
N MET A 357 3.32 -1.75 26.89
CA MET A 357 4.30 -2.86 27.06
C MET A 357 4.91 -2.80 28.46
N ILE A 358 5.06 -3.97 29.10
CA ILE A 358 5.63 -4.11 30.46
C ILE A 358 7.14 -4.35 30.36
#